data_78aefa0b049ab878276d56d3c01bf428
#
_entry.id   78aefa0b049ab878276d56d3c01bf428
#
_cell.length_a   1.000
_cell.length_b   1.000
_cell.length_c   1.000
_cell.angle_alpha   90.00
_cell.angle_beta   90.00
_cell.angle_gamma   90.00
#
_symmetry.space_group_name_H-M   'P 1'
#
loop_
_entity.id
_entity.type
_entity.pdbx_description
1 polymer ?
#
loop_
_entity_poly.entity_id
_entity_poly.type
_entity_poly.pdbx_seq_one_letter_code
_entity_poly.pdbx_strand_id
1 'polypeptide(L)'
;SWDDDVALTLVSLQMAWSMEQSLIAGTRVLESLDGMTRLRRDKVQQASLEVLKSPDIPSMLIETGYLTNPDEARRLNTSAFQQKLARGIAQGVMNYFYDAPPQGSLVAWQKANGIVRMPGIYMVKRGDSLSVIAQRYNVSLAELKSANKISSNTIHVGQELTIPEVGAGEQEEHTIRRGETLSEIAQRYQVSLGSLRQVNNITNDRIMVGQILKIPAS
;
A
#
# COMPACT_ATOMS: atom_id res chain seq x y z
N SER A 1 10.64 9.24 -43.43
CA SER A 1 9.47 10.07 -43.73
C SER A 1 9.00 10.74 -42.44
N TRP A 2 8.17 11.79 -42.54
CA TRP A 2 7.64 12.50 -41.35
C TRP A 2 6.91 11.57 -40.38
N ASP A 3 6.24 10.56 -40.90
CA ASP A 3 5.55 9.53 -40.12
C ASP A 3 6.54 8.63 -39.34
N ASP A 4 7.70 8.34 -39.90
CA ASP A 4 8.72 7.50 -39.22
C ASP A 4 9.37 8.28 -38.07
N ASP A 5 9.61 9.58 -38.24
CA ASP A 5 10.18 10.44 -37.19
C ASP A 5 9.19 10.63 -36.02
N VAL A 6 7.92 10.77 -36.32
CA VAL A 6 6.84 10.84 -35.32
C VAL A 6 6.71 9.51 -34.56
N ALA A 7 6.72 8.39 -35.29
CA ALA A 7 6.65 7.06 -34.67
C ALA A 7 7.86 6.79 -33.74
N LEU A 8 9.08 7.12 -34.18
CA LEU A 8 10.27 6.99 -33.34
C LEU A 8 10.23 7.88 -32.10
N THR A 9 9.70 9.10 -32.24
CA THR A 9 9.52 10.02 -31.12
C THR A 9 8.52 9.47 -30.09
N LEU A 10 7.39 8.93 -30.54
CA LEU A 10 6.38 8.32 -29.67
C LEU A 10 6.95 7.11 -28.91
N VAL A 11 7.65 6.22 -29.61
CA VAL A 11 8.32 5.06 -28.97
C VAL A 11 9.33 5.52 -27.92
N SER A 12 10.14 6.56 -28.25
CA SER A 12 11.13 7.10 -27.31
C SER A 12 10.48 7.69 -26.05
N LEU A 13 9.38 8.39 -26.20
CA LEU A 13 8.61 8.93 -25.05
C LEU A 13 8.03 7.81 -24.20
N GLN A 14 7.51 6.77 -24.84
CA GLN A 14 6.92 5.62 -24.12
C GLN A 14 8.01 4.82 -23.38
N MET A 15 9.17 4.64 -23.98
CA MET A 15 10.33 4.04 -23.31
C MET A 15 10.79 4.87 -22.10
N ALA A 16 10.85 6.20 -22.24
CA ALA A 16 11.21 7.09 -21.14
C ALA A 16 10.22 6.96 -19.97
N TRP A 17 8.93 6.95 -20.27
CA TRP A 17 7.89 6.72 -19.27
C TRP A 17 8.01 5.34 -18.60
N SER A 18 8.17 4.27 -19.39
CA SER A 18 8.35 2.91 -18.86
C SER A 18 9.57 2.80 -17.94
N MET A 19 10.66 3.48 -18.30
CA MET A 19 11.88 3.53 -17.48
C MET A 19 11.64 4.27 -16.15
N GLU A 20 10.95 5.41 -16.18
CA GLU A 20 10.58 6.15 -14.97
C GLU A 20 9.72 5.31 -14.04
N GLN A 21 8.68 4.65 -14.58
CA GLN A 21 7.82 3.75 -13.81
C GLN A 21 8.59 2.56 -13.23
N SER A 22 9.56 2.03 -13.97
CA SER A 22 10.44 0.96 -13.49
C SER A 22 11.29 1.39 -12.28
N LEU A 23 11.81 2.62 -12.30
CA LEU A 23 12.57 3.19 -11.17
C LEU A 23 11.68 3.37 -9.94
N ILE A 24 10.47 3.88 -10.11
CA ILE A 24 9.52 4.06 -9.01
C ILE A 24 9.16 2.70 -8.41
N ALA A 25 8.80 1.72 -9.25
CA ALA A 25 8.46 0.37 -8.82
C ALA A 25 9.64 -0.31 -8.08
N GLY A 26 10.84 -0.22 -8.64
CA GLY A 26 12.06 -0.74 -8.02
C GLY A 26 12.37 -0.09 -6.68
N THR A 27 12.15 1.22 -6.55
CA THR A 27 12.30 1.94 -5.28
C THR A 27 11.33 1.42 -4.24
N ARG A 28 10.05 1.19 -4.58
CA ARG A 28 9.07 0.62 -3.67
C ARG A 28 9.43 -0.79 -3.21
N VAL A 29 10.01 -1.61 -4.11
CA VAL A 29 10.49 -2.94 -3.75
C VAL A 29 11.68 -2.85 -2.80
N LEU A 30 12.68 -1.99 -3.07
CA LEU A 30 13.81 -1.78 -2.15
C LEU A 30 13.35 -1.31 -0.77
N GLU A 31 12.45 -0.33 -0.72
CA GLU A 31 11.86 0.17 0.54
C GLU A 31 11.16 -0.94 1.32
N SER A 32 10.49 -1.87 0.65
CA SER A 32 9.79 -2.99 1.29
C SER A 32 10.76 -4.08 1.78
N LEU A 33 11.91 -4.22 1.14
CA LEU A 33 12.96 -5.18 1.55
C LEU A 33 13.90 -4.62 2.63
N ASP A 34 13.92 -3.30 2.80
CA ASP A 34 14.71 -2.65 3.84
C ASP A 34 14.25 -3.09 5.24
N GLY A 35 15.19 -3.51 6.06
CA GLY A 35 14.92 -4.13 7.38
C GLY A 35 14.57 -5.62 7.32
N MET A 36 14.20 -6.18 6.17
CA MET A 36 13.98 -7.62 6.01
C MET A 36 15.28 -8.38 5.75
N THR A 37 16.15 -7.80 4.94
CA THR A 37 17.44 -8.36 4.57
C THR A 37 18.47 -7.24 4.46
N ARG A 38 19.77 -7.61 4.52
CA ARG A 38 20.82 -6.63 4.27
C ARG A 38 20.84 -6.30 2.78
N LEU A 39 20.44 -5.08 2.45
CA LEU A 39 20.55 -4.57 1.10
C LEU A 39 22.02 -4.28 0.76
N ARG A 40 22.43 -4.64 -0.45
CA ARG A 40 23.78 -4.31 -0.96
C ARG A 40 23.87 -2.84 -1.37
N ARG A 41 22.75 -2.30 -1.87
CA ARG A 41 22.59 -0.89 -2.27
C ARG A 41 21.26 -0.38 -1.77
N ASP A 42 21.22 0.87 -1.43
CA ASP A 42 20.03 1.60 -0.93
C ASP A 42 19.22 2.25 -2.07
N LYS A 43 19.73 2.15 -3.32
CA LYS A 43 19.11 2.76 -4.50
C LYS A 43 19.07 1.80 -5.67
N VAL A 44 18.01 1.94 -6.48
CA VAL A 44 17.86 1.24 -7.75
C VAL A 44 19.00 1.64 -8.68
N GLN A 45 19.58 0.65 -9.35
CA GLN A 45 20.62 0.86 -10.36
C GLN A 45 20.00 0.73 -11.75
N GLN A 46 20.35 1.63 -12.64
CA GLN A 46 19.98 1.53 -14.04
C GLN A 46 21.04 0.73 -14.80
N ALA A 47 20.59 -0.22 -15.59
CA ALA A 47 21.44 -0.99 -16.48
C ALA A 47 20.72 -1.24 -17.82
N SER A 48 21.46 -1.22 -18.90
CA SER A 48 20.92 -1.51 -20.23
C SER A 48 20.84 -3.02 -20.43
N LEU A 49 19.75 -3.63 -19.95
CA LEU A 49 19.48 -5.06 -20.13
C LEU A 49 18.40 -5.25 -21.18
N GLU A 50 18.71 -6.02 -22.24
CA GLU A 50 17.79 -6.22 -23.37
C GLU A 50 16.42 -6.79 -22.92
N VAL A 51 16.43 -7.68 -21.93
CA VAL A 51 15.21 -8.30 -21.39
C VAL A 51 14.28 -7.31 -20.67
N LEU A 52 14.76 -6.10 -20.35
CA LEU A 52 13.97 -5.06 -19.67
C LEU A 52 13.58 -3.91 -20.61
N LYS A 53 13.94 -3.98 -21.89
CA LYS A 53 13.65 -2.93 -22.87
C LYS A 53 12.27 -3.10 -23.50
N SER A 54 11.23 -3.09 -22.69
CA SER A 54 9.86 -3.03 -23.20
C SER A 54 9.34 -1.59 -23.12
N PRO A 55 8.84 -1.00 -24.22
CA PRO A 55 8.26 0.34 -24.17
C PRO A 55 6.95 0.37 -23.38
N ASP A 56 6.22 -0.76 -23.31
CA ASP A 56 4.86 -0.80 -22.80
C ASP A 56 4.75 -1.23 -21.35
N ILE A 57 5.80 -1.86 -20.80
CA ILE A 57 5.73 -2.51 -19.50
C ILE A 57 6.93 -2.09 -18.64
N PRO A 58 6.68 -1.44 -17.49
CA PRO A 58 7.73 -1.22 -16.49
C PRO A 58 8.35 -2.55 -16.06
N SER A 59 9.67 -2.62 -16.10
CA SER A 59 10.40 -3.88 -15.88
C SER A 59 11.60 -3.67 -14.95
N MET A 60 11.88 -4.66 -14.10
CA MET A 60 13.02 -4.63 -13.18
C MET A 60 13.66 -6.00 -13.02
N LEU A 61 14.94 -6.04 -12.73
CA LEU A 61 15.68 -7.21 -12.26
C LEU A 61 15.85 -7.10 -10.74
N ILE A 62 15.53 -8.16 -10.01
CA ILE A 62 15.73 -8.23 -8.57
C ILE A 62 16.75 -9.31 -8.26
N GLU A 63 17.95 -8.92 -7.85
CA GLU A 63 18.99 -9.83 -7.39
C GLU A 63 18.78 -10.14 -5.91
N THR A 64 18.41 -11.36 -5.59
CA THR A 64 18.06 -11.78 -4.23
C THR A 64 19.27 -12.20 -3.39
N GLY A 65 20.42 -12.36 -4.00
CA GLY A 65 21.70 -12.71 -3.36
C GLY A 65 22.67 -13.42 -4.29
N TYR A 66 23.89 -13.64 -3.81
CA TYR A 66 24.98 -14.29 -4.56
C TYR A 66 25.15 -15.72 -4.11
N LEU A 67 24.98 -16.67 -5.03
CA LEU A 67 25.20 -18.10 -4.75
C LEU A 67 26.66 -18.43 -4.47
N THR A 68 27.60 -17.58 -4.89
CA THR A 68 29.02 -17.68 -4.57
C THR A 68 29.37 -17.30 -3.13
N ASN A 69 28.44 -16.63 -2.43
CA ASN A 69 28.54 -16.36 -1.01
C ASN A 69 27.87 -17.51 -0.23
N PRO A 70 28.63 -18.34 0.53
CA PRO A 70 28.05 -19.51 1.21
C PRO A 70 26.94 -19.17 2.21
N ASP A 71 27.00 -18.00 2.85
CA ASP A 71 25.99 -17.57 3.84
C ASP A 71 24.70 -17.13 3.16
N GLU A 72 24.81 -16.43 2.05
CA GLU A 72 23.66 -16.03 1.24
C GLU A 72 23.01 -17.26 0.58
N ALA A 73 23.84 -18.16 0.02
CA ALA A 73 23.36 -19.41 -0.58
C ALA A 73 22.61 -20.27 0.44
N ARG A 74 23.11 -20.40 1.67
CA ARG A 74 22.42 -21.13 2.73
C ARG A 74 21.08 -20.49 3.09
N ARG A 75 21.00 -19.17 3.24
CA ARG A 75 19.75 -18.47 3.54
C ARG A 75 18.74 -18.60 2.39
N LEU A 76 19.19 -18.38 1.15
CA LEU A 76 18.35 -18.52 -0.05
C LEU A 76 17.77 -19.94 -0.20
N ASN A 77 18.43 -20.94 0.33
CA ASN A 77 17.95 -22.33 0.29
C ASN A 77 16.96 -22.66 1.44
N THR A 78 16.55 -21.70 2.24
CA THR A 78 15.55 -21.91 3.30
C THR A 78 14.18 -21.39 2.86
N SER A 79 13.13 -22.20 3.02
CA SER A 79 11.75 -21.81 2.69
C SER A 79 11.30 -20.55 3.44
N ALA A 80 11.70 -20.40 4.71
CA ALA A 80 11.36 -19.23 5.50
C ALA A 80 11.92 -17.92 4.89
N PHE A 81 13.17 -17.94 4.44
CA PHE A 81 13.79 -16.76 3.83
C PHE A 81 13.23 -16.49 2.44
N GLN A 82 12.98 -17.52 1.63
CA GLN A 82 12.33 -17.39 0.33
C GLN A 82 10.94 -16.75 0.47
N GLN A 83 10.13 -17.22 1.40
CA GLN A 83 8.80 -16.65 1.67
C GLN A 83 8.90 -15.20 2.17
N LYS A 84 9.88 -14.89 3.02
CA LYS A 84 10.12 -13.54 3.50
C LYS A 84 10.45 -12.59 2.36
N LEU A 85 11.37 -12.97 1.47
CA LEU A 85 11.71 -12.19 0.29
C LEU A 85 10.53 -12.03 -0.66
N ALA A 86 9.81 -13.12 -0.96
CA ALA A 86 8.66 -13.09 -1.84
C ALA A 86 7.57 -12.13 -1.33
N ARG A 87 7.27 -12.15 -0.02
CA ARG A 87 6.34 -11.21 0.60
C ARG A 87 6.82 -9.75 0.49
N GLY A 88 8.11 -9.49 0.75
CA GLY A 88 8.67 -8.15 0.63
C GLY A 88 8.60 -7.61 -0.80
N ILE A 89 8.93 -8.44 -1.78
CA ILE A 89 8.82 -8.07 -3.20
C ILE A 89 7.37 -7.80 -3.58
N ALA A 90 6.45 -8.71 -3.23
CA ALA A 90 5.02 -8.55 -3.50
C ALA A 90 4.47 -7.27 -2.86
N GLN A 91 4.85 -6.97 -1.61
CA GLN A 91 4.45 -5.75 -0.93
C GLN A 91 4.95 -4.49 -1.65
N GLY A 92 6.20 -4.48 -2.11
CA GLY A 92 6.75 -3.35 -2.87
C GLY A 92 6.01 -3.11 -4.18
N VAL A 93 5.68 -4.18 -4.91
CA VAL A 93 4.88 -4.11 -6.14
C VAL A 93 3.46 -3.60 -5.83
N MET A 94 2.83 -4.11 -4.78
CA MET A 94 1.51 -3.61 -4.36
C MET A 94 1.55 -2.12 -3.98
N ASN A 95 2.58 -1.68 -3.26
CA ASN A 95 2.77 -0.28 -2.89
C ASN A 95 2.87 0.61 -4.13
N TYR A 96 3.61 0.17 -5.15
CA TYR A 96 3.71 0.89 -6.42
C TYR A 96 2.34 1.10 -7.08
N PHE A 97 1.56 0.02 -7.26
CA PHE A 97 0.23 0.11 -7.86
C PHE A 97 -0.79 0.88 -7.00
N TYR A 98 -0.60 0.86 -5.69
CA TYR A 98 -1.46 1.61 -4.78
C TYR A 98 -1.18 3.12 -4.84
N ASP A 99 0.09 3.52 -4.89
CA ASP A 99 0.46 4.95 -4.93
C ASP A 99 -0.03 5.62 -6.21
N ALA A 100 0.15 4.96 -7.35
CA ALA A 100 -0.23 5.44 -8.67
C ALA A 100 -0.97 4.37 -9.48
N PRO A 101 -2.22 4.04 -9.12
CA PRO A 101 -2.97 3.00 -9.81
C PRO A 101 -3.29 3.40 -11.25
N PRO A 102 -3.19 2.47 -12.22
CA PRO A 102 -3.58 2.74 -13.60
C PRO A 102 -5.03 3.21 -13.69
N GLN A 103 -5.29 4.20 -14.54
CA GLN A 103 -6.64 4.70 -14.76
C GLN A 103 -7.59 3.57 -15.21
N GLY A 104 -8.82 3.58 -14.69
CA GLY A 104 -9.81 2.54 -14.99
C GLY A 104 -9.59 1.20 -14.30
N SER A 105 -8.52 1.04 -13.51
CA SER A 105 -8.31 -0.16 -12.70
C SER A 105 -9.24 -0.19 -11.47
N LEU A 106 -9.51 -1.41 -10.97
CA LEU A 106 -10.27 -1.59 -9.74
C LEU A 106 -9.62 -0.83 -8.57
N VAL A 107 -8.29 -0.84 -8.48
CA VAL A 107 -7.55 -0.13 -7.43
C VAL A 107 -7.76 1.38 -7.52
N ALA A 108 -7.74 1.96 -8.74
CA ALA A 108 -8.02 3.39 -8.95
C ALA A 108 -9.45 3.75 -8.52
N TRP A 109 -10.43 2.93 -8.91
CA TRP A 109 -11.82 3.11 -8.53
C TRP A 109 -12.00 2.99 -7.01
N GLN A 110 -11.44 1.96 -6.39
CA GLN A 110 -11.47 1.78 -4.94
C GLN A 110 -10.84 2.99 -4.23
N LYS A 111 -9.66 3.45 -4.69
CA LYS A 111 -8.97 4.62 -4.11
C LYS A 111 -9.81 5.88 -4.20
N ALA A 112 -10.44 6.14 -5.34
CA ALA A 112 -11.34 7.28 -5.52
C ALA A 112 -12.59 7.23 -4.63
N ASN A 113 -13.02 6.03 -4.24
CA ASN A 113 -14.19 5.81 -3.38
C ASN A 113 -13.80 5.56 -1.90
N GLY A 114 -12.55 5.77 -1.51
CA GLY A 114 -12.11 5.59 -0.13
C GLY A 114 -12.17 4.13 0.38
N ILE A 115 -12.28 3.16 -0.53
CA ILE A 115 -12.47 1.73 -0.21
C ILE A 115 -11.13 1.02 -0.08
N VAL A 116 -10.05 1.61 -0.62
CA VAL A 116 -8.77 0.92 -0.74
C VAL A 116 -8.09 0.80 0.60
N ARG A 117 -7.89 -0.43 0.98
CA ARG A 117 -7.05 -0.85 2.07
C ARG A 117 -6.08 -1.90 1.53
N MET A 118 -4.78 -1.68 1.78
CA MET A 118 -3.76 -2.62 1.33
C MET A 118 -3.56 -3.70 2.39
N PRO A 119 -4.07 -4.91 2.15
CA PRO A 119 -3.67 -6.04 2.97
C PRO A 119 -2.20 -6.34 2.73
N GLY A 120 -1.48 -6.74 3.74
CA GLY A 120 -0.09 -7.11 3.57
C GLY A 120 0.65 -7.25 4.88
N ILE A 121 1.94 -7.46 4.75
CA ILE A 121 2.86 -7.45 5.89
C ILE A 121 3.69 -6.19 5.79
N TYR A 122 3.62 -5.37 6.84
CA TYR A 122 4.45 -4.18 6.98
C TYR A 122 5.64 -4.47 7.90
N MET A 123 6.83 -4.15 7.45
CA MET A 123 8.03 -4.20 8.29
C MET A 123 8.23 -2.85 8.99
N VAL A 124 8.23 -2.85 10.31
CA VAL A 124 8.41 -1.64 11.12
C VAL A 124 9.79 -1.04 10.87
N LYS A 125 9.81 0.24 10.53
CA LYS A 125 11.02 1.04 10.28
C LYS A 125 11.34 1.94 11.47
N ARG A 126 12.56 2.47 11.48
CA ARG A 126 12.96 3.45 12.50
C ARG A 126 12.10 4.70 12.40
N GLY A 127 11.50 5.11 13.53
CA GLY A 127 10.60 6.27 13.60
C GLY A 127 9.12 5.94 13.40
N ASP A 128 8.77 4.67 13.12
CA ASP A 128 7.37 4.28 13.02
C ASP A 128 6.68 4.19 14.38
N SER A 129 5.39 4.44 14.35
CA SER A 129 4.46 4.13 15.45
C SER A 129 3.24 3.41 14.91
N LEU A 130 2.56 2.63 15.75
CA LEU A 130 1.33 1.92 15.36
C LEU A 130 0.27 2.88 14.80
N SER A 131 0.13 4.08 15.38
CA SER A 131 -0.84 5.08 14.91
C SER A 131 -0.51 5.62 13.51
N VAL A 132 0.77 5.90 13.23
CA VAL A 132 1.20 6.35 11.90
C VAL A 132 1.03 5.24 10.86
N ILE A 133 1.33 3.99 11.23
CA ILE A 133 1.14 2.84 10.36
C ILE A 133 -0.35 2.63 10.09
N ALA A 134 -1.19 2.64 11.13
CA ALA A 134 -2.63 2.49 11.01
C ALA A 134 -3.24 3.55 10.07
N GLN A 135 -2.84 4.82 10.25
CA GLN A 135 -3.27 5.91 9.39
C GLN A 135 -2.81 5.72 7.93
N ARG A 136 -1.55 5.33 7.71
CA ARG A 136 -0.98 5.09 6.37
C ARG A 136 -1.75 4.02 5.60
N TYR A 137 -2.18 2.96 6.29
CA TYR A 137 -2.89 1.84 5.69
C TYR A 137 -4.41 1.93 5.83
N ASN A 138 -4.92 3.06 6.32
CA ASN A 138 -6.35 3.31 6.51
C ASN A 138 -7.07 2.20 7.28
N VAL A 139 -6.43 1.72 8.34
CA VAL A 139 -6.98 0.77 9.32
C VAL A 139 -7.04 1.44 10.68
N SER A 140 -7.95 1.02 11.55
CA SER A 140 -7.95 1.52 12.93
C SER A 140 -6.75 0.96 13.71
N LEU A 141 -6.31 1.70 14.72
CA LEU A 141 -5.26 1.24 15.63
C LEU A 141 -5.68 -0.06 16.34
N ALA A 142 -6.96 -0.21 16.65
CA ALA A 142 -7.53 -1.40 17.29
C ALA A 142 -7.45 -2.62 16.37
N GLU A 143 -7.86 -2.49 15.11
CA GLU A 143 -7.76 -3.55 14.10
C GLU A 143 -6.30 -3.96 13.87
N LEU A 144 -5.40 -2.98 13.73
CA LEU A 144 -3.97 -3.27 13.55
C LEU A 144 -3.39 -4.03 14.75
N LYS A 145 -3.71 -3.63 15.96
CA LYS A 145 -3.29 -4.32 17.20
C LYS A 145 -3.89 -5.72 17.30
N SER A 146 -5.17 -5.87 17.02
CA SER A 146 -5.89 -7.15 17.07
C SER A 146 -5.30 -8.15 16.07
N ALA A 147 -5.11 -7.75 14.82
CA ALA A 147 -4.54 -8.59 13.77
C ALA A 147 -3.13 -9.11 14.13
N ASN A 148 -2.39 -8.31 14.91
CA ASN A 148 -1.02 -8.63 15.32
C ASN A 148 -0.90 -9.16 16.75
N LYS A 149 -2.01 -9.32 17.48
CA LYS A 149 -2.03 -9.75 18.88
C LYS A 149 -1.17 -8.84 19.79
N ILE A 150 -1.15 -7.54 19.50
CA ILE A 150 -0.37 -6.54 20.23
C ILE A 150 -1.25 -5.92 21.31
N SER A 151 -0.88 -6.08 22.58
CA SER A 151 -1.59 -5.47 23.73
C SER A 151 -1.07 -4.06 24.07
N SER A 152 0.23 -3.80 23.84
CA SER A 152 0.87 -2.50 24.09
C SER A 152 0.92 -1.64 22.81
N ASN A 153 1.46 -0.41 22.92
CA ASN A 153 1.75 0.43 21.75
C ASN A 153 3.21 0.32 21.29
N THR A 154 3.98 -0.58 21.91
CA THR A 154 5.41 -0.76 21.62
C THR A 154 5.58 -1.67 20.41
N ILE A 155 6.34 -1.21 19.44
CA ILE A 155 6.78 -1.99 18.26
C ILE A 155 8.29 -1.84 18.10
N HIS A 156 8.92 -2.80 17.46
CA HIS A 156 10.36 -2.85 17.27
C HIS A 156 10.73 -2.76 15.79
N VAL A 157 11.82 -2.08 15.47
CA VAL A 157 12.36 -2.04 14.11
C VAL A 157 12.63 -3.47 13.62
N GLY A 158 12.15 -3.78 12.41
CA GLY A 158 12.21 -5.12 11.86
C GLY A 158 11.07 -6.05 12.30
N GLN A 159 10.14 -5.59 13.13
CA GLN A 159 8.93 -6.34 13.45
C GLN A 159 8.00 -6.40 12.25
N GLU A 160 7.50 -7.59 11.94
CA GLU A 160 6.46 -7.79 10.93
C GLU A 160 5.09 -7.47 11.54
N LEU A 161 4.34 -6.59 10.89
CA LEU A 161 2.95 -6.30 11.22
C LEU A 161 2.06 -6.75 10.07
N THR A 162 1.11 -7.61 10.37
CA THR A 162 0.02 -7.92 9.44
C THR A 162 -0.91 -6.71 9.37
N ILE A 163 -1.02 -6.12 8.18
CA ILE A 163 -2.03 -5.10 7.91
C ILE A 163 -3.32 -5.86 7.60
N PRO A 164 -4.35 -5.74 8.44
CA PRO A 164 -5.57 -6.48 8.21
C PRO A 164 -6.21 -6.06 6.89
N GLU A 165 -6.64 -7.06 6.11
CA GLU A 165 -7.73 -6.79 5.18
C GLU A 165 -8.87 -6.27 6.05
N VAL A 166 -9.28 -5.06 5.80
CA VAL A 166 -10.53 -4.66 6.37
C VAL A 166 -11.57 -5.49 5.64
N GLY A 167 -11.70 -6.65 6.20
CA GLY A 167 -12.80 -7.51 5.89
C GLY A 167 -14.07 -6.69 6.06
N ALA A 168 -15.09 -7.14 5.42
CA ALA A 168 -16.46 -7.02 5.80
C ALA A 168 -16.70 -7.50 7.26
N GLY A 169 -16.00 -6.93 8.23
CA GLY A 169 -16.56 -6.69 9.53
C GLY A 169 -17.75 -5.82 9.20
N GLU A 170 -18.93 -6.24 9.56
CA GLU A 170 -20.16 -5.51 9.43
C GLU A 170 -19.84 -4.04 9.67
N GLN A 171 -19.85 -3.24 8.61
CA GLN A 171 -19.75 -1.79 8.77
C GLN A 171 -20.97 -1.47 9.60
N GLU A 172 -20.75 -1.10 10.85
CA GLU A 172 -21.84 -0.70 11.71
C GLU A 172 -22.57 0.42 10.98
N GLU A 173 -23.84 0.19 10.68
CA GLU A 173 -24.66 1.17 9.98
C GLU A 173 -25.56 1.86 11.00
N HIS A 174 -25.64 3.18 10.91
CA HIS A 174 -26.56 3.96 11.71
C HIS A 174 -27.64 4.57 10.83
N THR A 175 -28.89 4.26 11.11
CA THR A 175 -30.02 4.93 10.47
C THR A 175 -30.34 6.21 11.24
N ILE A 176 -30.23 7.36 10.57
CA ILE A 176 -30.45 8.67 11.17
C ILE A 176 -31.89 8.80 11.67
N ARG A 177 -32.04 9.17 12.93
CA ARG A 177 -33.33 9.44 13.58
C ARG A 177 -33.59 10.93 13.62
N ARG A 178 -34.84 11.28 13.83
CA ARG A 178 -35.27 12.68 13.95
C ARG A 178 -34.54 13.39 15.10
N GLY A 179 -33.88 14.49 14.78
CA GLY A 179 -33.14 15.31 15.75
C GLY A 179 -31.66 14.93 15.93
N GLU A 180 -31.14 13.88 15.29
CA GLU A 180 -29.74 13.52 15.37
C GLU A 180 -28.90 14.40 14.46
N THR A 181 -27.68 14.70 14.90
CA THR A 181 -26.66 15.42 14.15
C THR A 181 -25.46 14.53 13.87
N LEU A 182 -24.70 14.83 12.81
CA LEU A 182 -23.46 14.12 12.52
C LEU A 182 -22.47 14.12 13.68
N SER A 183 -22.42 15.23 14.44
CA SER A 183 -21.53 15.36 15.60
C SER A 183 -21.92 14.42 16.73
N GLU A 184 -23.22 14.31 17.06
CA GLU A 184 -23.71 13.40 18.08
C GLU A 184 -23.51 11.93 17.70
N ILE A 185 -23.73 11.61 16.41
CA ILE A 185 -23.48 10.27 15.87
C ILE A 185 -21.99 9.94 15.96
N ALA A 186 -21.11 10.84 15.52
CA ALA A 186 -19.66 10.67 15.61
C ALA A 186 -19.20 10.44 17.07
N GLN A 187 -19.73 11.21 18.01
CA GLN A 187 -19.43 11.05 19.43
C GLN A 187 -19.93 9.72 20.00
N ARG A 188 -21.15 9.31 19.64
CA ARG A 188 -21.74 8.03 20.07
C ARG A 188 -20.88 6.84 19.65
N TYR A 189 -20.38 6.86 18.43
CA TYR A 189 -19.57 5.79 17.88
C TYR A 189 -18.06 5.99 18.09
N GLN A 190 -17.66 7.02 18.84
CA GLN A 190 -16.25 7.35 19.15
C GLN A 190 -15.36 7.52 17.91
N VAL A 191 -15.94 8.02 16.83
CA VAL A 191 -15.24 8.30 15.57
C VAL A 191 -15.10 9.81 15.34
N SER A 192 -14.14 10.23 14.52
CA SER A 192 -14.04 11.65 14.19
C SER A 192 -15.16 12.07 13.24
N LEU A 193 -15.68 13.30 13.41
CA LEU A 193 -16.68 13.87 12.49
C LEU A 193 -16.16 13.90 11.05
N GLY A 194 -14.86 14.15 10.87
CA GLY A 194 -14.20 14.15 9.56
C GLY A 194 -14.23 12.76 8.91
N SER A 195 -13.89 11.70 9.65
CA SER A 195 -13.93 10.32 9.17
C SER A 195 -15.36 9.89 8.83
N LEU A 196 -16.34 10.26 9.68
CA LEU A 196 -17.74 9.95 9.43
C LEU A 196 -18.27 10.60 8.15
N ARG A 197 -17.91 11.87 7.90
CA ARG A 197 -18.23 12.58 6.66
C ARG A 197 -17.58 11.95 5.45
N GLN A 198 -16.30 11.63 5.56
CA GLN A 198 -15.50 11.07 4.47
C GLN A 198 -16.04 9.72 3.99
N VAL A 199 -16.33 8.80 4.92
CA VAL A 199 -16.85 7.46 4.59
C VAL A 199 -18.24 7.53 3.93
N ASN A 200 -19.02 8.57 4.25
CA ASN A 200 -20.37 8.75 3.74
C ASN A 200 -20.47 9.78 2.58
N ASN A 201 -19.35 10.29 2.09
CA ASN A 201 -19.29 11.31 1.04
C ASN A 201 -20.11 12.58 1.36
N ILE A 202 -20.17 12.97 2.64
CA ILE A 202 -20.93 14.12 3.11
C ILE A 202 -20.04 15.37 3.06
N THR A 203 -20.32 16.25 2.13
CA THR A 203 -19.58 17.51 1.93
C THR A 203 -20.17 18.69 2.71
N ASN A 204 -21.43 18.58 3.13
CA ASN A 204 -22.14 19.55 3.93
C ASN A 204 -22.85 18.85 5.11
N ASP A 205 -23.28 19.61 6.13
CA ASP A 205 -23.91 19.04 7.32
C ASP A 205 -25.37 18.61 7.12
N ARG A 206 -25.84 18.48 5.87
CA ARG A 206 -27.20 18.05 5.58
C ARG A 206 -27.29 16.53 5.60
N ILE A 207 -28.04 16.04 6.57
CA ILE A 207 -28.42 14.63 6.71
C ILE A 207 -29.94 14.54 6.77
N MET A 208 -30.48 13.41 6.35
CA MET A 208 -31.93 13.19 6.30
C MET A 208 -32.33 12.07 7.26
N VAL A 209 -33.48 12.21 7.89
CA VAL A 209 -34.08 11.14 8.71
C VAL A 209 -34.34 9.91 7.82
N GLY A 210 -33.90 8.76 8.28
CA GLY A 210 -33.93 7.51 7.52
C GLY A 210 -32.71 7.26 6.62
N GLN A 211 -31.81 8.23 6.49
CA GLN A 211 -30.53 8.02 5.78
C GLN A 211 -29.66 7.03 6.58
N ILE A 212 -29.06 6.08 5.88
CA ILE A 212 -28.13 5.14 6.48
C ILE A 212 -26.71 5.72 6.37
N LEU A 213 -26.04 5.83 7.50
CA LEU A 213 -24.63 6.20 7.60
C LEU A 213 -23.80 4.97 7.87
N LYS A 214 -22.71 4.83 7.14
CA LYS A 214 -21.65 3.89 7.43
C LYS A 214 -20.77 4.47 8.54
N ILE A 215 -20.59 3.72 9.61
CA ILE A 215 -19.76 4.11 10.73
C ILE A 215 -18.32 3.64 10.46
N PRO A 216 -17.34 4.55 10.35
CA PRO A 216 -15.95 4.13 10.20
C PRO A 216 -15.51 3.39 11.46
N ALA A 217 -14.58 2.44 11.32
CA ALA A 217 -13.95 1.80 12.47
C ALA A 217 -13.23 2.85 13.31
N SER A 218 -13.44 2.79 14.63
CA SER A 218 -12.85 3.73 15.62
C SER A 218 -11.35 3.50 15.83
#